data_c51b19e0fda78188af4226a586582e22
#
_entry.id   c51b19e0fda78188af4226a586582e22
#
_cell.length_a   1.000
_cell.length_b   1.000
_cell.length_c   1.000
_cell.angle_alpha   90.00
_cell.angle_beta   90.00
_cell.angle_gamma   90.00
#
_symmetry.space_group_name_H-M   'P 1'
#
loop_
_entity.id
_entity.type
_entity.pdbx_description
1 polymer ?
#
loop_
_entity_poly.entity_id
_entity_poly.type
_entity_poly.pdbx_seq_one_letter_code
_entity_poly.pdbx_strand_id
1 'polypeptide(L)'
;ADSLNRTMEEVPPLQAVALADSIATADSIAAENKKKLLEMTSAPVLKESEVPADSLKKEINQKIWVPNPTKATWLALVIPGGGQIYNRKYWKLPIFYGGFAGCAYALTWNSKMYKDYSTAYKDAMNGNMQSSSITDLLPPGYKISETQLKELLRKRKDTYRRYRDLSIFAFIGVYLLSVIDAYVAVSYTHLRAHETLRHL
;
A
#
# COMPACT_ATOMS: atom_id res chain seq x y z
N ALA A 1 -19.37 -73.31 50.61
CA ALA A 1 -18.95 -74.09 49.40
C ALA A 1 -20.15 -74.62 48.64
N ASP A 2 -21.43 -74.07 48.80
CA ASP A 2 -22.62 -74.67 48.23
C ASP A 2 -23.45 -73.71 47.37
N SER A 3 -22.90 -72.60 46.99
CA SER A 3 -23.65 -71.60 46.21
C SER A 3 -23.12 -71.37 44.78
N LEU A 4 -22.08 -72.07 44.35
CA LEU A 4 -21.46 -71.91 43.04
C LEU A 4 -21.80 -73.01 42.02
N ASN A 5 -22.60 -74.03 42.45
CA ASN A 5 -22.92 -75.19 41.61
C ASN A 5 -24.36 -75.23 41.08
N ARG A 6 -25.06 -74.10 41.04
CA ARG A 6 -26.49 -74.02 40.67
C ARG A 6 -26.83 -73.15 39.46
N THR A 7 -25.85 -72.87 38.59
CA THR A 7 -26.07 -72.08 37.37
C THR A 7 -25.60 -72.73 36.09
N MET A 8 -25.58 -74.08 36.07
CA MET A 8 -25.44 -74.86 34.83
C MET A 8 -26.77 -75.54 34.53
N GLU A 9 -27.90 -74.87 34.71
CA GLU A 9 -29.21 -75.41 34.37
C GLU A 9 -29.57 -74.90 32.95
N GLU A 10 -29.61 -75.93 32.06
CA GLU A 10 -30.29 -76.05 30.78
C GLU A 10 -30.86 -74.75 30.18
N VAL A 11 -30.06 -74.15 29.31
CA VAL A 11 -30.55 -73.16 28.29
C VAL A 11 -31.43 -73.95 27.33
N PRO A 12 -32.74 -73.61 27.16
CA PRO A 12 -33.60 -74.34 26.23
C PRO A 12 -33.02 -74.23 24.79
N PRO A 13 -33.16 -75.31 23.97
CA PRO A 13 -32.51 -75.38 22.64
C PRO A 13 -32.82 -74.21 21.71
N LEU A 14 -33.98 -73.58 21.88
CA LEU A 14 -34.35 -72.38 21.11
C LEU A 14 -33.50 -71.13 21.45
N GLN A 15 -33.08 -70.99 22.70
CA GLN A 15 -32.20 -69.89 23.11
C GLN A 15 -30.74 -70.11 22.67
N ALA A 16 -30.28 -71.35 22.66
CA ALA A 16 -28.95 -71.68 22.20
C ALA A 16 -28.78 -71.43 20.68
N VAL A 17 -29.79 -71.69 19.89
CA VAL A 17 -29.82 -71.38 18.43
C VAL A 17 -29.84 -69.89 18.19
N ALA A 18 -30.64 -69.11 18.95
CA ALA A 18 -30.69 -67.66 18.84
C ALA A 18 -29.39 -66.98 19.26
N LEU A 19 -28.68 -67.56 20.25
CA LEU A 19 -27.39 -67.08 20.67
C LEU A 19 -26.28 -67.39 19.62
N ALA A 20 -26.35 -68.58 19.00
CA ALA A 20 -25.45 -68.97 17.93
C ALA A 20 -25.58 -68.07 16.69
N ASP A 21 -26.83 -67.75 16.30
CA ASP A 21 -27.13 -66.86 15.20
C ASP A 21 -26.69 -65.41 15.50
N SER A 22 -26.85 -64.95 16.74
CA SER A 22 -26.40 -63.62 17.12
C SER A 22 -24.88 -63.49 17.16
N ILE A 23 -24.16 -64.54 17.53
CA ILE A 23 -22.70 -64.58 17.51
C ILE A 23 -22.20 -64.65 16.07
N ALA A 24 -22.84 -65.45 15.19
CA ALA A 24 -22.47 -65.55 13.79
C ALA A 24 -22.68 -64.21 13.04
N THR A 25 -23.76 -63.48 13.37
CA THR A 25 -24.01 -62.15 12.80
C THR A 25 -23.04 -61.09 13.34
N ALA A 26 -22.64 -61.18 14.61
CA ALA A 26 -21.65 -60.28 15.19
C ALA A 26 -20.26 -60.50 14.55
N ASP A 27 -19.87 -61.76 14.31
CA ASP A 27 -18.59 -62.08 13.65
C ASP A 27 -18.57 -61.63 12.20
N SER A 28 -19.70 -61.75 11.48
CA SER A 28 -19.79 -61.28 10.10
C SER A 28 -19.71 -59.76 10.01
N ILE A 29 -20.34 -59.04 10.92
CA ILE A 29 -20.24 -57.55 11.04
C ILE A 29 -18.83 -57.12 11.42
N ALA A 30 -18.18 -57.86 12.34
CA ALA A 30 -16.81 -57.58 12.72
C ALA A 30 -15.81 -57.82 11.56
N ALA A 31 -16.01 -58.85 10.77
CA ALA A 31 -15.23 -59.14 9.57
C ALA A 31 -15.41 -58.08 8.46
N GLU A 32 -16.66 -57.62 8.26
CA GLU A 32 -16.96 -56.55 7.30
C GLU A 32 -16.39 -55.20 7.72
N ASN A 33 -16.49 -54.86 8.99
CA ASN A 33 -15.90 -53.65 9.54
C ASN A 33 -14.36 -53.67 9.46
N LYS A 34 -13.75 -54.82 9.74
CA LYS A 34 -12.30 -55.00 9.57
C LYS A 34 -11.85 -54.85 8.13
N LYS A 35 -12.66 -55.38 7.18
CA LYS A 35 -12.42 -55.22 5.75
C LYS A 35 -12.54 -53.77 5.29
N LYS A 36 -13.57 -53.06 5.74
CA LYS A 36 -13.71 -51.61 5.51
C LYS A 36 -12.57 -50.81 6.10
N LEU A 37 -12.11 -51.15 7.31
CA LEU A 37 -10.97 -50.49 7.95
C LEU A 37 -9.69 -50.72 7.15
N LEU A 38 -9.46 -51.93 6.64
CA LEU A 38 -8.33 -52.25 5.77
C LEU A 38 -8.42 -51.54 4.43
N GLU A 39 -9.60 -51.41 3.84
CA GLU A 39 -9.80 -50.66 2.61
C GLU A 39 -9.60 -49.16 2.82
N MET A 40 -10.02 -48.61 3.96
CA MET A 40 -9.74 -47.22 4.32
C MET A 40 -8.26 -46.96 4.65
N THR A 41 -7.58 -47.97 5.20
CA THR A 41 -6.14 -47.89 5.50
C THR A 41 -5.29 -48.17 4.25
N SER A 42 -5.84 -48.91 3.26
CA SER A 42 -5.23 -49.11 1.95
C SER A 42 -5.72 -48.10 0.89
N ALA A 43 -6.55 -47.12 1.28
CA ALA A 43 -6.75 -45.94 0.44
C ALA A 43 -5.35 -45.42 0.05
N PRO A 44 -5.11 -45.09 -1.21
CA PRO A 44 -3.78 -44.71 -1.66
C PRO A 44 -3.34 -43.58 -0.73
N VAL A 45 -2.29 -43.84 0.06
CA VAL A 45 -1.49 -42.80 0.65
C VAL A 45 -1.39 -41.76 -0.44
N LEU A 46 -2.05 -40.62 -0.25
CA LEU A 46 -1.88 -39.48 -1.12
C LEU A 46 -0.40 -39.52 -1.44
N LYS A 47 -0.03 -39.86 -2.66
CA LYS A 47 1.34 -39.69 -3.11
C LYS A 47 1.63 -38.27 -2.74
N GLU A 48 2.29 -38.11 -1.62
CA GLU A 48 2.96 -36.87 -1.28
C GLU A 48 3.68 -36.58 -2.57
N SER A 49 3.11 -35.68 -3.34
CA SER A 49 3.74 -35.23 -4.57
C SER A 49 5.08 -34.79 -4.07
N GLU A 50 6.10 -35.59 -4.31
CA GLU A 50 7.47 -35.19 -4.12
C GLU A 50 7.63 -33.97 -4.99
N VAL A 51 7.25 -32.81 -4.40
CA VAL A 51 7.60 -31.51 -4.96
C VAL A 51 9.11 -31.59 -5.01
N PRO A 52 9.70 -31.62 -6.21
CA PRO A 52 11.14 -31.84 -6.31
C PRO A 52 11.81 -30.85 -5.37
N ALA A 53 12.69 -31.32 -4.51
CA ALA A 53 13.37 -30.48 -3.53
C ALA A 53 14.04 -29.27 -4.20
N ASP A 54 14.30 -29.35 -5.48
CA ASP A 54 14.76 -28.27 -6.35
C ASP A 54 13.68 -27.18 -6.61
N SER A 55 12.39 -27.56 -6.63
CA SER A 55 11.29 -26.59 -6.78
C SER A 55 11.10 -25.79 -5.48
N LEU A 56 11.19 -26.46 -4.33
CA LEU A 56 11.16 -25.79 -3.02
C LEU A 56 12.40 -24.90 -2.80
N LYS A 57 13.59 -25.37 -3.23
CA LYS A 57 14.80 -24.55 -3.23
C LYS A 57 14.70 -23.36 -4.19
N LYS A 58 14.00 -23.51 -5.31
CA LYS A 58 13.78 -22.42 -6.27
C LYS A 58 12.80 -21.39 -5.76
N GLU A 59 11.78 -21.76 -4.99
CA GLU A 59 10.86 -20.84 -4.33
C GLU A 59 11.53 -20.12 -3.14
N ILE A 60 12.34 -20.83 -2.35
CA ILE A 60 13.09 -20.24 -1.23
C ILE A 60 14.21 -19.31 -1.74
N ASN A 61 14.79 -19.60 -2.91
CA ASN A 61 15.76 -18.73 -3.59
C ASN A 61 15.14 -17.58 -4.39
N GLN A 62 13.84 -17.39 -4.38
CA GLN A 62 13.28 -16.09 -4.73
C GLN A 62 13.78 -15.10 -3.69
N LYS A 63 14.95 -14.54 -3.99
CA LYS A 63 15.63 -13.49 -3.23
C LYS A 63 14.60 -12.43 -2.91
N ILE A 64 14.03 -12.50 -1.70
CA ILE A 64 13.09 -11.49 -1.20
C ILE A 64 13.86 -10.18 -1.30
N TRP A 65 13.48 -9.36 -2.29
CA TRP A 65 14.14 -8.09 -2.53
C TRP A 65 13.84 -7.16 -1.34
N VAL A 66 14.82 -6.99 -0.45
CA VAL A 66 14.72 -6.10 0.71
C VAL A 66 15.38 -4.78 0.31
N PRO A 67 14.63 -3.70 0.13
CA PRO A 67 15.17 -2.40 -0.23
C PRO A 67 16.03 -1.84 0.90
N ASN A 68 17.19 -1.29 0.57
CA ASN A 68 18.07 -0.63 1.53
C ASN A 68 17.55 0.79 1.81
N PRO A 69 17.26 1.17 3.09
CA PRO A 69 16.71 2.47 3.45
C PRO A 69 17.63 3.63 3.04
N THR A 70 18.92 3.49 3.23
CA THR A 70 19.89 4.52 2.86
C THR A 70 19.89 4.80 1.37
N LYS A 71 19.87 3.76 0.52
CA LYS A 71 19.82 3.91 -0.94
C LYS A 71 18.49 4.54 -1.40
N ALA A 72 17.37 4.15 -0.80
CA ALA A 72 16.07 4.72 -1.11
C ALA A 72 16.02 6.22 -0.79
N THR A 73 16.56 6.62 0.36
CA THR A 73 16.63 8.02 0.79
C THR A 73 17.53 8.86 -0.11
N TRP A 74 18.73 8.36 -0.43
CA TRP A 74 19.64 9.05 -1.35
C TRP A 74 19.03 9.22 -2.75
N LEU A 75 18.36 8.18 -3.25
CA LEU A 75 17.69 8.24 -4.56
C LEU A 75 16.52 9.23 -4.54
N ALA A 76 15.77 9.31 -3.44
CA ALA A 76 14.70 10.28 -3.26
C ALA A 76 15.23 11.72 -3.13
N LEU A 77 16.43 11.89 -2.56
CA LEU A 77 17.10 13.19 -2.40
C LEU A 77 17.65 13.73 -3.72
N VAL A 78 18.15 12.86 -4.61
CA VAL A 78 18.72 13.28 -5.90
C VAL A 78 17.64 13.49 -6.95
N ILE A 79 16.64 12.58 -6.99
CA ILE A 79 15.57 12.57 -7.98
C ILE A 79 14.24 12.52 -7.22
N PRO A 80 13.39 13.57 -7.29
CA PRO A 80 12.07 13.53 -6.69
C PRO A 80 11.27 12.34 -7.27
N GLY A 81 10.79 11.45 -6.40
CA GLY A 81 10.15 10.20 -6.83
C GLY A 81 11.09 9.00 -7.00
N GLY A 82 12.41 9.18 -7.01
CA GLY A 82 13.39 8.09 -7.17
C GLY A 82 13.30 7.01 -6.08
N GLY A 83 13.01 7.41 -4.85
CA GLY A 83 12.79 6.47 -3.75
C GLY A 83 11.54 5.60 -3.93
N GLN A 84 10.46 6.15 -4.48
CA GLN A 84 9.22 5.41 -4.77
C GLN A 84 9.43 4.39 -5.91
N ILE A 85 10.22 4.75 -6.93
CA ILE A 85 10.62 3.84 -8.01
C ILE A 85 11.45 2.69 -7.43
N TYR A 86 12.44 3.01 -6.62
CA TYR A 86 13.30 2.02 -5.97
C TYR A 86 12.49 1.06 -5.08
N ASN A 87 11.48 1.57 -4.35
CA ASN A 87 10.59 0.78 -3.50
C ASN A 87 9.48 0.05 -4.26
N ARG A 88 9.44 0.12 -5.61
CA ARG A 88 8.42 -0.47 -6.49
C ARG A 88 6.99 -0.03 -6.17
N LYS A 89 6.82 1.14 -5.54
CA LYS A 89 5.51 1.71 -5.18
C LYS A 89 5.07 2.75 -6.23
N TYR A 90 4.97 2.32 -7.48
CA TYR A 90 4.70 3.19 -8.64
C TYR A 90 3.37 3.94 -8.55
N TRP A 91 2.38 3.41 -7.85
CA TRP A 91 1.07 4.05 -7.70
C TRP A 91 1.13 5.39 -6.94
N LYS A 92 2.20 5.64 -6.16
CA LYS A 92 2.43 6.91 -5.47
C LYS A 92 3.05 7.98 -6.37
N LEU A 93 3.69 7.59 -7.46
CA LEU A 93 4.35 8.53 -8.38
C LEU A 93 3.40 9.58 -8.95
N PRO A 94 2.20 9.25 -9.48
CA PRO A 94 1.31 10.27 -10.03
C PRO A 94 0.86 11.28 -8.99
N ILE A 95 0.77 10.91 -7.70
CA ILE A 95 0.41 11.83 -6.61
C ILE A 95 1.53 12.85 -6.38
N PHE A 96 2.78 12.41 -6.25
CA PHE A 96 3.93 13.30 -6.04
C PHE A 96 4.20 14.16 -7.28
N TYR A 97 4.21 13.58 -8.48
CA TYR A 97 4.42 14.34 -9.72
C TYR A 97 3.26 15.32 -9.99
N GLY A 98 2.02 14.95 -9.68
CA GLY A 98 0.88 15.85 -9.72
C GLY A 98 1.04 17.03 -8.74
N GLY A 99 1.50 16.77 -7.52
CA GLY A 99 1.83 17.78 -6.54
C GLY A 99 2.94 18.73 -7.02
N PHE A 100 4.04 18.20 -7.57
CA PHE A 100 5.12 18.99 -8.15
C PHE A 100 4.65 19.83 -9.33
N ALA A 101 3.89 19.24 -10.25
CA ALA A 101 3.36 19.97 -11.41
C ALA A 101 2.42 21.10 -11.00
N GLY A 102 1.54 20.86 -10.00
CA GLY A 102 0.65 21.88 -9.44
C GLY A 102 1.43 23.02 -8.77
N CYS A 103 2.43 22.71 -7.95
CA CYS A 103 3.28 23.73 -7.33
C CYS A 103 4.12 24.49 -8.34
N ALA A 104 4.67 23.83 -9.37
CA ALA A 104 5.43 24.47 -10.44
C ALA A 104 4.54 25.40 -11.27
N TYR A 105 3.33 24.98 -11.59
CA TYR A 105 2.36 25.83 -12.27
C TYR A 105 2.02 27.06 -11.43
N ALA A 106 1.67 26.87 -10.14
CA ALA A 106 1.36 27.98 -9.24
C ALA A 106 2.55 28.96 -9.12
N LEU A 107 3.77 28.44 -8.97
CA LEU A 107 4.98 29.25 -8.91
C LEU A 107 5.20 30.07 -10.20
N THR A 108 5.07 29.43 -11.35
CA THR A 108 5.25 30.09 -12.66
C THR A 108 4.20 31.16 -12.87
N TRP A 109 2.93 30.85 -12.60
CA TRP A 109 1.82 31.79 -12.71
C TRP A 109 1.99 32.99 -11.79
N ASN A 110 2.22 32.76 -10.50
CA ASN A 110 2.39 33.84 -9.52
C ASN A 110 3.65 34.69 -9.82
N SER A 111 4.71 34.05 -10.31
CA SER A 111 5.94 34.74 -10.73
C SER A 111 5.71 35.64 -11.93
N LYS A 112 4.93 35.18 -12.91
CA LYS A 112 4.53 35.99 -14.08
C LYS A 112 3.68 37.17 -13.64
N MET A 113 2.61 36.94 -12.88
CA MET A 113 1.74 38.00 -12.38
C MET A 113 2.52 39.04 -11.54
N TYR A 114 3.44 38.59 -10.68
CA TYR A 114 4.30 39.48 -9.92
C TYR A 114 5.13 40.38 -10.84
N LYS A 115 5.72 39.84 -11.90
CA LYS A 115 6.51 40.64 -12.89
C LYS A 115 5.63 41.65 -13.60
N ASP A 116 4.48 41.24 -14.08
CA ASP A 116 3.54 42.09 -14.85
C ASP A 116 3.06 43.26 -13.97
N TYR A 117 2.58 42.98 -12.74
CA TYR A 117 2.16 44.04 -11.80
C TYR A 117 3.33 44.91 -11.31
N SER A 118 4.55 44.33 -11.20
CA SER A 118 5.74 45.11 -10.81
C SER A 118 6.16 46.08 -11.91
N THR A 119 6.06 45.69 -13.19
CA THR A 119 6.37 46.53 -14.34
C THR A 119 5.32 47.63 -14.43
N ALA A 120 4.03 47.27 -14.39
CA ALA A 120 2.93 48.25 -14.44
C ALA A 120 3.03 49.26 -13.29
N TYR A 121 3.39 48.83 -12.07
CA TYR A 121 3.59 49.74 -10.94
C TYR A 121 4.77 50.71 -11.19
N LYS A 122 5.89 50.25 -11.75
CA LYS A 122 7.03 51.13 -12.09
C LYS A 122 6.63 52.18 -13.15
N ASP A 123 5.90 51.74 -14.20
CA ASP A 123 5.42 52.66 -15.25
C ASP A 123 4.46 53.70 -14.70
N ALA A 124 3.54 53.30 -13.80
CA ALA A 124 2.64 54.21 -13.12
C ALA A 124 3.40 55.22 -12.25
N MET A 125 4.48 54.78 -11.58
CA MET A 125 5.32 55.70 -10.75
C MET A 125 6.09 56.69 -11.62
N ASN A 126 6.51 56.29 -12.82
CA ASN A 126 7.20 57.13 -13.79
C ASN A 126 6.24 58.07 -14.57
N GLY A 127 4.96 58.09 -14.26
CA GLY A 127 3.96 58.92 -14.91
C GLY A 127 3.47 58.37 -16.25
N ASN A 128 3.90 57.18 -16.66
CA ASN A 128 3.47 56.56 -17.93
C ASN A 128 2.16 55.74 -17.77
N MET A 129 1.05 56.44 -17.60
CA MET A 129 -0.26 55.84 -17.31
C MET A 129 -0.89 55.10 -18.48
N GLN A 130 -0.40 55.30 -19.70
CA GLN A 130 -0.92 54.67 -20.93
C GLN A 130 0.02 53.55 -21.42
N SER A 131 0.91 53.08 -20.58
CA SER A 131 1.75 51.96 -20.91
C SER A 131 0.93 50.69 -21.17
N SER A 132 1.37 49.89 -22.16
CA SER A 132 0.74 48.59 -22.46
C SER A 132 0.73 47.67 -21.23
N SER A 133 1.74 47.76 -20.39
CA SER A 133 1.82 47.00 -19.13
C SER A 133 0.68 47.30 -18.16
N ILE A 134 0.14 48.52 -18.19
CA ILE A 134 -1.01 48.92 -17.36
C ILE A 134 -2.32 48.56 -18.06
N THR A 135 -2.43 48.84 -19.37
CA THR A 135 -3.67 48.62 -20.14
C THR A 135 -4.01 47.14 -20.26
N ASP A 136 -3.02 46.27 -20.35
CA ASP A 136 -3.21 44.81 -20.41
C ASP A 136 -3.71 44.19 -19.08
N LEU A 137 -3.46 44.88 -17.96
CA LEU A 137 -3.86 44.41 -16.61
C LEU A 137 -5.22 44.98 -16.16
N LEU A 138 -5.71 46.03 -16.81
CA LEU A 138 -6.95 46.68 -16.46
C LEU A 138 -8.04 46.35 -17.47
N PRO A 139 -9.30 46.15 -17.04
CA PRO A 139 -10.41 45.99 -17.96
C PRO A 139 -10.57 47.23 -18.85
N PRO A 140 -10.93 47.05 -20.15
CA PRO A 140 -11.15 48.19 -21.04
C PRO A 140 -12.26 49.10 -20.50
N GLY A 141 -11.97 50.42 -20.45
CA GLY A 141 -12.94 51.44 -19.98
C GLY A 141 -12.89 51.67 -18.46
N TYR A 142 -12.00 51.05 -17.72
CA TYR A 142 -11.88 51.27 -16.29
C TYR A 142 -11.27 52.66 -15.99
N LYS A 143 -12.11 53.59 -15.54
CA LYS A 143 -11.67 54.94 -15.15
C LYS A 143 -11.35 54.94 -13.67
N ILE A 144 -10.06 55.08 -13.32
CA ILE A 144 -9.56 55.11 -11.98
C ILE A 144 -8.67 56.33 -11.81
N SER A 145 -8.68 56.94 -10.60
CA SER A 145 -7.75 58.02 -10.25
C SER A 145 -6.31 57.48 -10.24
N GLU A 146 -5.36 58.34 -10.63
CA GLU A 146 -3.93 57.98 -10.63
C GLU A 146 -3.43 57.44 -9.29
N THR A 147 -3.86 58.07 -8.21
CA THR A 147 -3.51 57.64 -6.83
C THR A 147 -4.05 56.22 -6.52
N GLN A 148 -5.31 56.00 -6.87
CA GLN A 148 -5.96 54.70 -6.66
C GLN A 148 -5.32 53.60 -7.56
N LEU A 149 -4.91 53.94 -8.77
CA LEU A 149 -4.21 53.03 -9.68
C LEU A 149 -2.87 52.57 -9.09
N LYS A 150 -2.06 53.53 -8.62
CA LYS A 150 -0.77 53.23 -7.99
C LYS A 150 -0.94 52.34 -6.75
N GLU A 151 -1.93 52.62 -5.92
CA GLU A 151 -2.26 51.83 -4.76
C GLU A 151 -2.71 50.41 -5.12
N LEU A 152 -3.61 50.25 -6.11
CA LEU A 152 -4.08 48.98 -6.61
C LEU A 152 -2.92 48.12 -7.14
N LEU A 153 -2.08 48.67 -8.00
CA LEU A 153 -0.93 48.01 -8.58
C LEU A 153 0.08 47.56 -7.51
N ARG A 154 0.34 48.42 -6.52
CA ARG A 154 1.19 48.09 -5.37
C ARG A 154 0.62 46.90 -4.59
N LYS A 155 -0.67 46.97 -4.23
CA LYS A 155 -1.35 45.91 -3.47
C LYS A 155 -1.33 44.58 -4.21
N ARG A 156 -1.64 44.60 -5.52
CA ARG A 156 -1.60 43.40 -6.34
C ARG A 156 -0.19 42.81 -6.48
N LYS A 157 0.81 43.66 -6.74
CA LYS A 157 2.23 43.26 -6.77
C LYS A 157 2.65 42.56 -5.46
N ASP A 158 2.34 43.17 -4.31
CA ASP A 158 2.69 42.59 -3.02
C ASP A 158 1.95 41.31 -2.69
N THR A 159 0.70 41.18 -3.15
CA THR A 159 -0.09 39.95 -3.05
C THR A 159 0.54 38.82 -3.87
N TYR A 160 0.86 39.04 -5.15
CA TYR A 160 1.49 38.02 -5.98
C TYR A 160 2.91 37.67 -5.56
N ARG A 161 3.65 38.61 -4.97
CA ARG A 161 4.92 38.34 -4.32
C ARG A 161 4.76 37.32 -3.19
N ARG A 162 3.78 37.52 -2.30
CA ARG A 162 3.51 36.57 -1.21
C ARG A 162 3.08 35.19 -1.72
N TYR A 163 2.22 35.14 -2.74
CA TYR A 163 1.79 33.87 -3.33
C TYR A 163 2.92 33.15 -4.03
N ARG A 164 3.84 33.86 -4.70
CA ARG A 164 5.05 33.28 -5.27
C ARG A 164 5.91 32.67 -4.17
N ASP A 165 6.18 33.39 -3.11
CA ASP A 165 7.01 32.94 -2.00
C ASP A 165 6.36 31.73 -1.29
N LEU A 166 5.03 31.75 -1.10
CA LEU A 166 4.27 30.60 -0.59
C LEU A 166 4.35 29.38 -1.53
N SER A 167 4.31 29.59 -2.83
CA SER A 167 4.46 28.50 -3.80
C SER A 167 5.84 27.85 -3.75
N ILE A 168 6.90 28.62 -3.46
CA ILE A 168 8.25 28.08 -3.24
C ILE A 168 8.27 27.19 -1.98
N PHE A 169 7.71 27.67 -0.87
CA PHE A 169 7.62 26.88 0.35
C PHE A 169 6.79 25.61 0.16
N ALA A 170 5.68 25.70 -0.56
CA ALA A 170 4.85 24.54 -0.88
C ALA A 170 5.62 23.51 -1.71
N PHE A 171 6.40 23.95 -2.71
CA PHE A 171 7.23 23.06 -3.53
C PHE A 171 8.27 22.32 -2.68
N ILE A 172 8.97 23.05 -1.79
CA ILE A 172 9.93 22.46 -0.85
C ILE A 172 9.23 21.47 0.08
N GLY A 173 8.03 21.80 0.58
CA GLY A 173 7.23 20.93 1.44
C GLY A 173 6.87 19.60 0.75
N VAL A 174 6.37 19.64 -0.47
CA VAL A 174 6.08 18.44 -1.27
C VAL A 174 7.34 17.59 -1.50
N TYR A 175 8.47 18.24 -1.74
CA TYR A 175 9.74 17.56 -1.89
C TYR A 175 10.17 16.83 -0.61
N LEU A 176 10.14 17.51 0.54
CA LEU A 176 10.45 16.88 1.83
C LEU A 176 9.52 15.72 2.17
N LEU A 177 8.21 15.86 1.91
CA LEU A 177 7.24 14.78 2.09
C LEU A 177 7.57 13.58 1.21
N SER A 178 8.01 13.78 -0.03
CA SER A 178 8.45 12.71 -0.94
C SER A 178 9.66 11.95 -0.37
N VAL A 179 10.62 12.64 0.20
CA VAL A 179 11.82 12.03 0.83
C VAL A 179 11.45 11.24 2.08
N ILE A 180 10.62 11.83 2.95
CA ILE A 180 10.15 11.17 4.18
C ILE A 180 9.35 9.91 3.82
N ASP A 181 8.44 9.97 2.86
CA ASP A 181 7.66 8.80 2.42
C ASP A 181 8.56 7.69 1.88
N ALA A 182 9.61 8.01 1.13
CA ALA A 182 10.57 7.04 0.64
C ALA A 182 11.32 6.33 1.78
N TYR A 183 11.76 7.07 2.80
CA TYR A 183 12.43 6.53 3.97
C TYR A 183 11.51 5.64 4.81
N VAL A 184 10.32 6.15 5.14
CA VAL A 184 9.32 5.45 5.96
C VAL A 184 8.87 4.16 5.29
N ALA A 185 8.65 4.18 3.97
CA ALA A 185 8.23 3.01 3.22
C ALA A 185 9.21 1.83 3.33
N VAL A 186 10.51 2.09 3.41
CA VAL A 186 11.53 1.04 3.55
C VAL A 186 11.67 0.60 5.00
N SER A 187 11.62 1.53 5.95
CA SER A 187 11.71 1.20 7.38
C SER A 187 10.60 0.24 7.80
N TYR A 188 9.38 0.44 7.32
CA TYR A 188 8.27 -0.50 7.58
C TYR A 188 8.47 -1.89 6.96
N THR A 189 9.09 -2.00 5.80
CA THR A 189 9.38 -3.31 5.19
C THR A 189 10.43 -4.09 5.99
N HIS A 190 11.41 -3.41 6.58
CA HIS A 190 12.40 -4.03 7.46
C HIS A 190 11.79 -4.57 8.75
N LEU A 191 10.92 -3.81 9.41
CA LEU A 191 10.24 -4.24 10.64
C LEU A 191 9.39 -5.49 10.39
N ARG A 192 8.62 -5.49 9.30
CA ARG A 192 7.76 -6.62 8.93
C ARG A 192 8.56 -7.90 8.60
N ALA A 193 9.73 -7.78 7.97
CA ALA A 193 10.61 -8.91 7.70
C ALA A 193 11.16 -9.52 9.00
N HIS A 194 11.43 -8.72 10.02
CA HIS A 194 11.87 -9.21 11.33
C HIS A 194 10.77 -9.92 12.12
N GLU A 195 9.53 -9.46 12.00
CA GLU A 195 8.38 -10.10 12.67
C GLU A 195 8.08 -11.47 12.09
N THR A 196 8.10 -11.62 10.77
CA THR A 196 7.84 -12.92 10.11
C THR A 196 8.91 -13.98 10.44
N LEU A 197 10.17 -13.58 10.61
CA LEU A 197 11.24 -14.48 11.03
C LEU A 197 11.14 -14.92 12.51
N ARG A 198 10.42 -14.19 13.33
CA ARG A 198 10.22 -14.51 14.76
C ARG A 198 9.06 -15.48 15.00
N HIS A 199 8.17 -15.64 14.03
CA HIS A 199 7.00 -16.52 14.10
C HIS A 199 7.17 -17.85 13.33
N LEU A 200 8.34 -18.12 12.77
CA LEU A 200 8.80 -19.41 12.22
C LEU A 200 9.74 -20.12 13.20
#